data_1f76ddddc3dccec0bb3b608bae4465f0
#
_entry.id   1f76ddddc3dccec0bb3b608bae4465f0
#
_cell.length_a   1.000
_cell.length_b   1.000
_cell.length_c   1.000
_cell.angle_alpha   90.00
_cell.angle_beta   90.00
_cell.angle_gamma   90.00
#
_symmetry.space_group_name_H-M   'P 1'
#
loop_
_entity.id
_entity.type
_entity.pdbx_description
1 polymer ?
#
loop_
_entity_poly.entity_id
_entity_poly.type
_entity_poly.pdbx_seq_one_letter_code
_entity_poly.pdbx_strand_id
1 'polypeptide(L)'
;MVILFLPMKLLPLLFLLFNSVMSTTLGSSATESFLQCFTSHIQYHFNSSDDISKIIITKNNSNYSSVLHSSIHNLRFWNTSTPKPEAIIAPFHYSHVQAAVICSKKEGILIKTRSGGHDYEGVSYVSGTPFIIIDLFNLRSIDVDIE
;
A
#
# COMPACT_ATOMS: atom_id res chain seq x y z
N MET A 1 42.04 -39.12 17.92
CA MET A 1 41.24 -38.39 16.92
C MET A 1 40.15 -39.35 16.45
N VAL A 2 38.95 -39.24 17.02
CA VAL A 2 37.82 -40.14 16.72
C VAL A 2 37.05 -39.53 15.56
N ILE A 3 37.14 -40.18 14.40
CA ILE A 3 36.37 -39.78 13.21
C ILE A 3 34.97 -40.39 13.37
N LEU A 4 33.98 -39.56 13.67
CA LEU A 4 32.58 -39.97 13.75
C LEU A 4 32.04 -40.15 12.32
N PHE A 5 31.95 -41.40 11.85
CA PHE A 5 31.26 -41.73 10.60
C PHE A 5 29.75 -41.57 10.80
N LEU A 6 29.18 -40.49 10.27
CA LEU A 6 27.75 -40.30 10.20
C LEU A 6 27.16 -41.33 9.21
N PRO A 7 26.16 -42.14 9.58
CA PRO A 7 25.64 -43.18 8.69
C PRO A 7 25.02 -42.51 7.42
N MET A 8 25.45 -43.01 6.26
CA MET A 8 25.12 -42.52 4.91
C MET A 8 23.60 -42.40 4.63
N LYS A 9 22.74 -43.01 5.46
CA LYS A 9 21.28 -42.91 5.39
C LYS A 9 20.70 -41.63 6.01
N LEU A 10 21.45 -40.91 6.84
CA LEU A 10 21.01 -39.63 7.44
C LEU A 10 21.30 -38.42 6.56
N LEU A 11 22.18 -38.54 5.57
CA LEU A 11 22.60 -37.45 4.69
C LEU A 11 21.44 -36.87 3.84
N PRO A 12 20.60 -37.72 3.20
CA PRO A 12 19.48 -37.21 2.43
C PRO A 12 18.37 -36.56 3.30
N LEU A 13 18.18 -37.07 4.53
CA LEU A 13 17.21 -36.49 5.46
C LEU A 13 17.66 -35.10 5.96
N LEU A 14 18.94 -34.93 6.23
CA LEU A 14 19.54 -33.64 6.61
C LEU A 14 19.45 -32.62 5.47
N PHE A 15 19.65 -33.09 4.23
CA PHE A 15 19.53 -32.25 3.02
C PHE A 15 18.09 -31.80 2.76
N LEU A 16 17.09 -32.67 3.02
CA LEU A 16 15.66 -32.33 2.93
C LEU A 16 15.25 -31.33 4.01
N LEU A 17 15.75 -31.46 5.24
CA LEU A 17 15.50 -30.50 6.33
C LEU A 17 16.15 -29.15 6.06
N PHE A 18 17.36 -29.12 5.47
CA PHE A 18 18.05 -27.88 5.12
C PHE A 18 17.32 -27.13 3.97
N ASN A 19 16.76 -27.84 2.99
CA ASN A 19 15.97 -27.21 1.93
C ASN A 19 14.61 -26.70 2.41
N SER A 20 14.01 -27.31 3.44
CA SER A 20 12.72 -26.84 3.97
C SER A 20 12.84 -25.58 4.83
N VAL A 21 14.02 -25.32 5.40
CA VAL A 21 14.29 -24.11 6.21
C VAL A 21 14.66 -22.91 5.33
N MET A 22 15.09 -23.13 4.08
CA MET A 22 15.51 -22.05 3.18
C MET A 22 14.39 -21.47 2.32
N SER A 23 13.14 -21.95 2.45
CA SER A 23 12.01 -21.51 1.61
C SER A 23 11.03 -20.57 2.30
N THR A 24 11.37 -19.97 3.44
CA THR A 24 10.59 -18.88 4.02
C THR A 24 11.30 -17.55 3.82
N THR A 25 11.61 -17.18 2.59
CA THR A 25 11.63 -15.78 2.24
C THR A 25 10.16 -15.34 2.28
N LEU A 26 9.71 -14.76 3.38
CA LEU A 26 8.50 -13.95 3.38
C LEU A 26 8.74 -12.86 2.33
N GLY A 27 8.28 -13.10 1.11
CA GLY A 27 8.19 -12.06 0.10
C GLY A 27 7.24 -11.01 0.66
N SER A 28 7.76 -9.82 0.99
CA SER A 28 6.93 -8.68 1.34
C SER A 28 5.90 -8.49 0.22
N SER A 29 4.63 -8.32 0.58
CA SER A 29 3.62 -8.04 -0.44
C SER A 29 3.96 -6.71 -1.15
N ALA A 30 3.57 -6.56 -2.43
CA ALA A 30 3.80 -5.30 -3.15
C ALA A 30 3.26 -4.09 -2.37
N THR A 31 2.19 -4.29 -1.60
CA THR A 31 1.62 -3.28 -0.72
C THR A 31 2.56 -2.91 0.42
N GLU A 32 3.16 -3.89 1.10
CA GLU A 32 4.10 -3.63 2.20
C GLU A 32 5.37 -2.93 1.69
N SER A 33 5.92 -3.40 0.56
CA SER A 33 7.07 -2.77 -0.09
C SER A 33 6.74 -1.32 -0.49
N PHE A 34 5.55 -1.08 -1.04
CA PHE A 34 5.07 0.27 -1.34
C PHE A 34 4.99 1.15 -0.10
N LEU A 35 4.37 0.67 0.98
CA LEU A 35 4.21 1.46 2.22
C LEU A 35 5.58 1.78 2.84
N GLN A 36 6.52 0.85 2.83
CA GLN A 36 7.88 1.08 3.30
C GLN A 36 8.61 2.12 2.43
N CYS A 37 8.56 2.00 1.11
CA CYS A 37 9.13 2.97 0.17
C CYS A 37 8.53 4.35 0.41
N PHE A 38 7.21 4.46 0.45
CA PHE A 38 6.49 5.71 0.63
C PHE A 38 6.85 6.40 1.94
N THR A 39 6.80 5.67 3.06
CA THR A 39 7.16 6.19 4.39
C THR A 39 8.60 6.70 4.40
N SER A 40 9.56 5.93 3.88
CA SER A 40 10.95 6.34 3.81
C SER A 40 11.14 7.60 2.96
N HIS A 41 10.40 7.71 1.85
CA HIS A 41 10.50 8.85 0.93
C HIS A 41 10.00 10.13 1.57
N ILE A 42 8.84 10.10 2.24
CA ILE A 42 8.29 11.28 2.90
C ILE A 42 9.11 11.69 4.14
N GLN A 43 9.67 10.75 4.91
CA GLN A 43 10.54 11.05 6.05
C GLN A 43 11.87 11.69 5.62
N TYR A 44 12.46 11.21 4.53
CA TYR A 44 13.74 11.72 4.05
C TYR A 44 13.64 13.11 3.41
N HIS A 45 12.60 13.32 2.61
CA HIS A 45 12.44 14.57 1.84
C HIS A 45 11.70 15.67 2.60
N PHE A 46 10.95 15.31 3.62
CA PHE A 46 10.14 16.24 4.39
C PHE A 46 10.44 15.99 5.87
N ASN A 47 11.11 16.93 6.51
CA ASN A 47 11.15 17.06 7.98
C ASN A 47 9.73 17.35 8.52
N SER A 48 8.73 16.72 7.92
CA SER A 48 7.35 16.97 8.19
C SER A 48 6.99 16.26 9.49
N SER A 49 6.63 17.06 10.47
CA SER A 49 5.92 16.63 11.66
C SER A 49 4.50 16.11 11.33
N ASP A 50 4.17 15.96 10.04
CA ASP A 50 2.89 15.43 9.62
C ASP A 50 2.80 13.99 10.10
N ASP A 51 1.78 13.74 10.88
CA ASP A 51 1.50 12.44 11.44
C ASP A 51 1.23 11.47 10.27
N ILE A 52 2.18 10.58 10.00
CA ILE A 52 2.11 9.59 8.92
C ILE A 52 0.81 8.79 9.00
N SER A 53 0.28 8.59 10.21
CA SER A 53 -0.99 7.90 10.42
C SER A 53 -2.20 8.62 9.83
N LYS A 54 -2.10 9.93 9.58
CA LYS A 54 -3.13 10.72 8.88
C LYS A 54 -3.02 10.64 7.37
N ILE A 55 -1.82 10.32 6.87
CA ILE A 55 -1.55 10.23 5.42
C ILE A 55 -1.83 8.81 4.92
N ILE A 56 -1.45 7.79 5.69
CA ILE A 56 -1.58 6.38 5.30
C ILE A 56 -2.75 5.75 6.07
N ILE A 57 -3.77 5.33 5.34
CA ILE A 57 -4.96 4.68 5.89
C ILE A 57 -5.05 3.28 5.28
N THR A 58 -4.75 2.26 6.10
CA THR A 58 -4.81 0.85 5.71
C THR A 58 -6.08 0.18 6.21
N LYS A 59 -6.36 -1.03 5.76
CA LYS A 59 -7.50 -1.86 6.20
C LYS A 59 -7.55 -2.07 7.72
N ASN A 60 -6.41 -1.93 8.42
CA ASN A 60 -6.30 -2.09 9.87
C ASN A 60 -6.69 -0.82 10.66
N ASN A 61 -6.82 0.32 9.99
CA ASN A 61 -7.22 1.56 10.64
C ASN A 61 -8.74 1.58 10.87
N SER A 62 -9.17 1.99 12.04
CA SER A 62 -10.60 2.06 12.41
C SER A 62 -11.43 2.97 11.51
N ASN A 63 -10.81 4.01 10.94
CA ASN A 63 -11.45 4.96 10.03
C ASN A 63 -11.40 4.55 8.55
N TYR A 64 -10.77 3.42 8.20
CA TYR A 64 -10.61 2.98 6.81
C TYR A 64 -11.95 2.93 6.05
N SER A 65 -12.95 2.26 6.63
CA SER A 65 -14.25 2.12 5.97
C SER A 65 -14.96 3.47 5.79
N SER A 66 -14.91 4.36 6.78
CA SER A 66 -15.53 5.68 6.68
C SER A 66 -14.85 6.54 5.61
N VAL A 67 -13.52 6.55 5.56
CA VAL A 67 -12.76 7.28 4.54
C VAL A 67 -13.00 6.68 3.15
N LEU A 68 -13.04 5.36 3.03
CA LEU A 68 -13.32 4.72 1.74
C LEU A 68 -14.70 5.12 1.24
N HIS A 69 -15.71 5.06 2.09
CA HIS A 69 -17.11 5.26 1.73
C HIS A 69 -17.50 6.73 1.55
N SER A 70 -16.79 7.69 2.15
CA SER A 70 -17.12 9.11 2.08
C SER A 70 -17.25 9.67 0.66
N SER A 71 -16.58 9.05 -0.31
CA SER A 71 -16.58 9.49 -1.73
C SER A 71 -17.03 8.38 -2.69
N ILE A 72 -17.81 7.39 -2.23
CA ILE A 72 -18.48 6.41 -3.09
C ILE A 72 -19.92 6.85 -3.26
N HIS A 73 -20.21 7.53 -4.38
CA HIS A 73 -21.57 8.03 -4.68
C HIS A 73 -22.43 7.00 -5.39
N ASN A 74 -21.83 6.02 -6.09
CA ASN A 74 -22.57 4.93 -6.70
C ASN A 74 -22.69 3.75 -5.75
N LEU A 75 -23.88 3.54 -5.18
CA LEU A 75 -24.16 2.48 -4.21
C LEU A 75 -23.94 1.06 -4.75
N ARG A 76 -23.89 0.87 -6.07
CA ARG A 76 -23.51 -0.39 -6.71
C ARG A 76 -22.17 -0.91 -6.21
N PHE A 77 -21.24 -0.03 -5.87
CA PHE A 77 -19.90 -0.37 -5.41
C PHE A 77 -19.74 -0.39 -3.89
N TRP A 78 -20.83 -0.17 -3.16
CA TRP A 78 -20.82 -0.16 -1.69
C TRP A 78 -20.82 -1.55 -1.05
N ASN A 79 -21.07 -2.61 -1.81
CA ASN A 79 -21.21 -3.96 -1.29
C ASN A 79 -19.88 -4.60 -0.86
N THR A 80 -19.97 -5.68 -0.09
CA THR A 80 -18.81 -6.41 0.46
C THR A 80 -18.00 -7.15 -0.61
N SER A 81 -18.61 -7.51 -1.75
CA SER A 81 -17.96 -8.20 -2.86
C SER A 81 -17.14 -7.28 -3.76
N THR A 82 -17.34 -5.97 -3.68
CA THR A 82 -16.52 -5.01 -4.42
C THR A 82 -15.07 -5.03 -3.90
N PRO A 83 -14.07 -5.24 -4.77
CA PRO A 83 -12.66 -5.16 -4.36
C PRO A 83 -12.34 -3.83 -3.69
N LYS A 84 -11.61 -3.90 -2.58
CA LYS A 84 -11.23 -2.72 -1.79
C LYS A 84 -9.76 -2.39 -1.98
N PRO A 85 -9.35 -1.11 -1.91
CA PRO A 85 -7.94 -0.73 -1.97
C PRO A 85 -7.15 -1.33 -0.80
N GLU A 86 -5.88 -1.63 -1.03
CA GLU A 86 -4.98 -2.11 0.02
C GLU A 86 -4.65 -0.99 1.02
N ALA A 87 -4.54 0.24 0.51
CA ALA A 87 -4.36 1.44 1.32
C ALA A 87 -4.96 2.65 0.61
N ILE A 88 -5.28 3.68 1.41
CA ILE A 88 -5.66 5.01 0.95
C ILE A 88 -4.57 5.97 1.41
N ILE A 89 -3.97 6.68 0.47
CA ILE A 89 -3.01 7.75 0.73
C ILE A 89 -3.77 9.07 0.65
N ALA A 90 -3.82 9.82 1.76
CA ALA A 90 -4.48 11.12 1.89
C ALA A 90 -3.42 12.24 1.98
N PRO A 91 -2.85 12.70 0.86
CA PRO A 91 -1.75 13.66 0.84
C PRO A 91 -2.18 15.04 1.35
N PHE A 92 -1.31 15.70 2.13
CA PHE A 92 -1.44 17.12 2.50
C PHE A 92 -0.61 18.05 1.59
N HIS A 93 0.38 17.48 0.86
CA HIS A 93 1.26 18.20 -0.04
C HIS A 93 1.43 17.45 -1.36
N TYR A 94 1.71 18.18 -2.44
CA TYR A 94 1.98 17.59 -3.76
C TYR A 94 3.15 16.59 -3.74
N SER A 95 4.09 16.79 -2.86
CA SER A 95 5.25 15.91 -2.67
C SER A 95 4.86 14.52 -2.15
N HIS A 96 3.80 14.40 -1.35
CA HIS A 96 3.26 13.09 -0.97
C HIS A 96 2.67 12.37 -2.19
N VAL A 97 2.08 13.12 -3.12
CA VAL A 97 1.60 12.55 -4.40
C VAL A 97 2.78 12.06 -5.23
N GLN A 98 3.86 12.86 -5.33
CA GLN A 98 5.07 12.45 -6.04
C GLN A 98 5.68 11.17 -5.45
N ALA A 99 5.82 11.10 -4.13
CA ALA A 99 6.32 9.92 -3.42
C ALA A 99 5.46 8.68 -3.72
N ALA A 100 4.13 8.83 -3.65
CA ALA A 100 3.22 7.73 -3.95
C ALA A 100 3.37 7.21 -5.39
N VAL A 101 3.50 8.11 -6.37
CA VAL A 101 3.69 7.73 -7.78
C VAL A 101 5.04 7.03 -7.99
N ILE A 102 6.12 7.57 -7.42
CA ILE A 102 7.46 6.97 -7.54
C ILE A 102 7.48 5.56 -6.94
N CYS A 103 6.97 5.42 -5.71
CA CYS A 103 6.97 4.14 -5.01
C CYS A 103 6.03 3.12 -5.66
N SER A 104 4.87 3.55 -6.13
CA SER A 104 3.93 2.68 -6.85
C SER A 104 4.55 2.12 -8.13
N LYS A 105 5.22 2.96 -8.91
CA LYS A 105 5.95 2.52 -10.12
C LYS A 105 7.07 1.54 -9.77
N LYS A 106 7.81 1.81 -8.70
CA LYS A 106 8.92 0.97 -8.25
C LYS A 106 8.45 -0.41 -7.81
N GLU A 107 7.38 -0.48 -7.04
CA GLU A 107 6.88 -1.71 -6.42
C GLU A 107 5.77 -2.40 -7.24
N GLY A 108 5.40 -1.83 -8.40
CA GLY A 108 4.43 -2.43 -9.32
C GLY A 108 2.99 -2.47 -8.81
N ILE A 109 2.59 -1.57 -7.90
CA ILE A 109 1.22 -1.49 -7.40
C ILE A 109 0.41 -0.47 -8.20
N LEU A 110 -0.84 -0.83 -8.53
CA LEU A 110 -1.74 0.06 -9.26
C LEU A 110 -2.21 1.22 -8.40
N ILE A 111 -2.21 2.43 -8.97
CA ILE A 111 -2.82 3.63 -8.37
C ILE A 111 -4.18 3.89 -8.99
N LYS A 112 -5.15 4.22 -8.13
CA LYS A 112 -6.37 4.94 -8.47
C LYS A 112 -6.30 6.33 -7.82
N THR A 113 -6.78 7.34 -8.53
CA THR A 113 -6.81 8.71 -8.00
C THR A 113 -8.26 9.12 -7.77
N ARG A 114 -8.53 9.69 -6.61
CA ARG A 114 -9.86 10.14 -6.23
C ARG A 114 -9.79 11.56 -5.68
N SER A 115 -10.74 12.39 -6.09
CA SER A 115 -11.07 13.67 -5.42
C SER A 115 -12.49 13.59 -4.87
N GLY A 116 -13.50 14.08 -5.58
CA GLY A 116 -14.90 13.98 -5.16
C GLY A 116 -15.55 12.59 -5.34
N GLY A 117 -14.95 11.69 -6.10
CA GLY A 117 -15.50 10.35 -6.35
C GLY A 117 -16.79 10.34 -7.18
N HIS A 118 -16.95 11.33 -8.06
CA HIS A 118 -18.17 11.52 -8.85
C HIS A 118 -18.28 10.64 -10.09
N ASP A 119 -17.31 9.77 -10.36
CA ASP A 119 -17.42 8.86 -11.49
C ASP A 119 -18.47 7.77 -11.26
N TYR A 120 -19.27 7.49 -12.28
CA TYR A 120 -20.36 6.51 -12.21
C TYR A 120 -19.89 5.06 -12.29
N GLU A 121 -18.71 4.82 -12.88
CA GLU A 121 -18.19 3.48 -13.15
C GLU A 121 -17.21 2.97 -12.05
N GLY A 122 -17.02 3.74 -10.98
CA GLY A 122 -16.14 3.38 -9.87
C GLY A 122 -14.65 3.37 -10.23
N VAL A 123 -14.25 4.02 -11.31
CA VAL A 123 -12.87 4.00 -11.83
C VAL A 123 -11.88 4.52 -10.79
N SER A 124 -12.29 5.49 -9.97
CA SER A 124 -11.45 6.12 -8.96
C SER A 124 -11.29 5.30 -7.66
N TYR A 125 -12.09 4.24 -7.47
CA TYR A 125 -12.09 3.49 -6.21
C TYR A 125 -12.34 1.97 -6.33
N VAL A 126 -12.37 1.42 -7.56
CA VAL A 126 -12.52 -0.02 -7.82
C VAL A 126 -11.47 -0.49 -8.80
N SER A 127 -10.92 -1.70 -8.57
CA SER A 127 -10.03 -2.40 -9.51
C SER A 127 -10.15 -3.90 -9.35
N GLY A 128 -9.93 -4.64 -10.44
CA GLY A 128 -9.84 -6.11 -10.43
C GLY A 128 -8.48 -6.64 -9.96
N THR A 129 -7.47 -5.78 -9.78
CA THR A 129 -6.15 -6.12 -9.27
C THR A 129 -5.86 -5.34 -7.99
N PRO A 130 -4.94 -5.79 -7.11
CA PRO A 130 -4.52 -5.05 -5.93
C PRO A 130 -4.11 -3.61 -6.28
N PHE A 131 -4.60 -2.64 -5.53
CA PHE A 131 -4.40 -1.23 -5.80
C PHE A 131 -4.40 -0.39 -4.54
N ILE A 132 -3.90 0.82 -4.66
CA ILE A 132 -4.03 1.88 -3.66
C ILE A 132 -4.85 3.05 -4.23
N ILE A 133 -5.44 3.85 -3.36
CA ILE A 133 -6.08 5.12 -3.73
C ILE A 133 -5.18 6.28 -3.28
N ILE A 134 -4.93 7.24 -4.15
CA ILE A 134 -4.49 8.59 -3.77
C ILE A 134 -5.75 9.45 -3.69
N ASP A 135 -6.13 9.82 -2.46
CA ASP A 135 -7.32 10.63 -2.17
C ASP A 135 -6.93 12.10 -1.97
N LEU A 136 -7.27 12.92 -2.94
CA LEU A 136 -6.88 14.34 -2.98
C LEU A 136 -7.73 15.24 -2.05
N PHE A 137 -8.53 14.65 -1.17
CA PHE A 137 -9.46 15.37 -0.30
C PHE A 137 -8.81 16.52 0.50
N ASN A 138 -7.57 16.37 0.94
CA ASN A 138 -6.86 17.39 1.72
C ASN A 138 -6.24 18.50 0.83
N LEU A 139 -6.11 18.28 -0.47
CA LEU A 139 -5.52 19.23 -1.42
C LEU A 139 -6.61 20.10 -2.06
N ARG A 140 -7.22 21.00 -1.27
CA ARG A 140 -8.41 21.80 -1.64
C ARG A 140 -8.23 23.30 -1.53
N SER A 141 -7.06 23.77 -1.19
CA SER A 141 -6.85 25.22 -1.09
C SER A 141 -7.02 25.87 -2.45
N ILE A 142 -7.75 26.99 -2.49
CA ILE A 142 -7.93 27.84 -3.66
C ILE A 142 -7.43 29.22 -3.24
N ASP A 143 -6.52 29.74 -4.02
CA ASP A 143 -6.05 31.12 -3.88
C ASP A 143 -6.40 31.88 -5.16
N VAL A 144 -7.05 33.02 -5.02
CA VAL A 144 -7.51 33.84 -6.15
C VAL A 144 -6.81 35.17 -6.07
N ASP A 145 -5.89 35.40 -7.01
CA ASP A 145 -5.27 36.70 -7.22
C ASP A 145 -6.28 37.59 -7.96
N ILE A 146 -6.61 38.72 -7.34
CA ILE A 146 -7.62 39.68 -7.83
C ILE A 146 -6.99 41.04 -8.20
N GLU A 147 -5.71 41.05 -8.65
CA GLU A 147 -5.12 42.28 -9.19
C GLU A 147 -5.89 42.87 -10.37
#